data_217ec2154c110e705b8d40365b42b758
#
_entry.id   217ec2154c110e705b8d40365b42b758
#
_cell.length_a   1.000
_cell.length_b   1.000
_cell.length_c   1.000
_cell.angle_alpha   90.00
_cell.angle_beta   90.00
_cell.angle_gamma   90.00
#
_symmetry.space_group_name_H-M   'P 1'
#
loop_
_entity.id
_entity.type
_entity.pdbx_description
1 polymer ?
#
loop_
_entity_poly.entity_id
_entity_poly.type
_entity_poly.pdbx_seq_one_letter_code
_entity_poly.pdbx_strand_id
1 'polypeptide(L)' 'LMMAWMDEHALAHTLATRRGTYYSRSRGEYWVKGATSGNVQQVESVALDCDGDTLLVQVAQTGGACHTGDRTCFDADVLL' A
#
# COMPACT_ATOMS: atom_id res chain seq x y z
N LEU A 1 -6.70 -5.98 1.74
CA LEU A 1 -6.64 -5.26 0.46
C LEU A 1 -6.85 -3.77 0.68
N MET A 2 -6.03 -2.96 0.06
CA MET A 2 -6.15 -1.50 0.07
C MET A 2 -5.76 -0.93 -1.29
N MET A 3 -6.08 0.33 -1.52
CA MET A 3 -5.59 1.07 -2.67
C MET A 3 -4.87 2.33 -2.21
N ALA A 4 -3.81 2.68 -2.90
CA ALA A 4 -3.03 3.87 -2.60
C ALA A 4 -2.34 4.37 -3.87
N TRP A 5 -1.83 5.59 -3.81
CA TRP A 5 -1.05 6.17 -4.90
C TRP A 5 0.43 5.86 -4.70
N MET A 6 1.10 5.62 -5.83
CA MET A 6 2.53 5.34 -5.83
C MET A 6 3.13 5.98 -7.08
N ASP A 7 4.05 6.92 -6.89
CA ASP A 7 4.83 7.48 -7.99
C ASP A 7 6.17 6.74 -8.13
N GLU A 8 7.02 7.17 -9.06
CA GLU A 8 8.32 6.53 -9.29
C GLU A 8 9.20 6.52 -8.04
N HIS A 9 9.18 7.60 -7.25
CA HIS A 9 9.97 7.70 -6.03
C HIS A 9 9.48 6.69 -4.98
N ALA A 10 8.16 6.61 -4.76
CA ALA A 10 7.57 5.66 -3.83
C ALA A 10 7.82 4.21 -4.28
N LEU A 11 7.76 3.94 -5.58
CA LEU A 11 8.08 2.63 -6.13
C LEU A 11 9.54 2.26 -5.89
N ALA A 12 10.46 3.16 -6.18
CA ALA A 12 11.89 2.93 -5.96
C ALA A 12 12.17 2.64 -4.48
N HIS A 13 11.57 3.38 -3.57
CA HIS A 13 11.70 3.18 -2.13
C HIS A 13 11.12 1.83 -1.70
N THR A 14 9.94 1.46 -2.22
CA THR A 14 9.32 0.17 -1.96
C THR A 14 10.22 -1.00 -2.40
N LEU A 15 10.79 -0.90 -3.60
CA LEU A 15 11.67 -1.95 -4.12
C LEU A 15 12.98 -2.05 -3.33
N ALA A 16 13.53 -0.92 -2.89
CA ALA A 16 14.78 -0.88 -2.13
C ALA A 16 14.62 -1.39 -0.70
N THR A 17 13.53 -1.01 -0.03
CA THR A 17 13.32 -1.32 1.39
C THR A 17 12.48 -2.57 1.64
N ARG A 18 11.73 -3.04 0.65
CA ARG A 18 10.73 -4.11 0.77
C ARG A 18 9.59 -3.73 1.72
N ARG A 19 9.38 -2.43 1.94
CA ARG A 19 8.29 -1.87 2.75
C ARG A 19 7.35 -1.09 1.86
N GLY A 20 6.04 -1.33 1.97
CA GLY A 20 5.05 -0.63 1.18
C GLY A 20 5.12 0.88 1.43
N THR A 21 5.53 1.63 0.43
CA THR A 21 5.69 3.10 0.48
C THR A 21 4.79 3.71 -0.57
N TYR A 22 4.05 4.73 -0.18
CA TYR A 22 3.00 5.33 -0.99
C TYR A 22 3.09 6.84 -0.98
N TYR A 23 2.29 7.48 -1.84
CA TYR A 23 2.20 8.93 -1.91
C TYR A 23 0.79 9.38 -1.52
N SER A 24 0.70 10.31 -0.57
CA SER A 24 -0.57 10.93 -0.18
C SER A 24 -0.81 12.18 -0.99
N ARG A 25 -1.79 12.16 -1.88
CA ARG A 25 -2.15 13.34 -2.70
C ARG A 25 -2.73 14.46 -1.85
N SER A 26 -3.52 14.13 -0.84
CA SER A 26 -4.16 15.13 0.02
C SER A 26 -3.16 15.86 0.92
N ARG A 27 -2.11 15.17 1.37
CA ARG A 27 -1.08 15.75 2.23
C ARG A 27 0.15 16.22 1.45
N GLY A 28 0.30 15.79 0.20
CA GLY A 28 1.46 16.10 -0.63
C GLY A 28 2.76 15.48 -0.10
N GLU A 29 2.69 14.30 0.51
CA GLU A 29 3.86 13.67 1.12
C GLU A 29 3.88 12.15 0.93
N TYR A 30 5.07 11.56 1.06
CA TYR A 30 5.26 10.12 1.07
C TYR A 30 4.96 9.55 2.46
N TRP A 31 4.53 8.29 2.48
CA TRP A 31 4.31 7.59 3.74
C TRP A 31 4.63 6.09 3.58
N VAL A 32 5.22 5.52 4.61
CA VAL A 32 5.51 4.09 4.71
C VAL A 32 4.41 3.45 5.54
N LYS A 33 3.73 2.47 4.96
CA LYS A 33 2.62 1.79 5.64
C LYS A 33 3.13 1.15 6.94
N GLY A 34 2.49 1.50 8.04
CA GLY A 34 2.80 0.95 9.35
C GLY A 34 3.98 1.60 10.07
N ALA A 35 4.60 2.65 9.53
CA ALA A 35 5.72 3.33 10.18
C ALA A 35 5.35 3.86 11.58
N THR A 36 4.10 4.30 11.76
CA THR A 36 3.59 4.78 13.05
C THR A 36 2.77 3.73 13.77
N SER A 37 1.86 3.04 13.07
CA SER A 37 0.91 2.08 13.65
C SER A 37 1.51 0.70 13.95
N GLY A 38 2.64 0.36 13.32
CA GLY A 38 3.20 -0.99 13.37
C GLY A 38 2.56 -1.97 12.38
N ASN A 39 1.51 -1.58 11.66
CA ASN A 39 0.83 -2.42 10.66
C ASN A 39 1.58 -2.38 9.33
N VAL A 40 2.82 -2.84 9.36
CA VAL A 40 3.73 -2.80 8.21
C VAL A 40 3.33 -3.80 7.12
N GLN A 41 3.75 -3.49 5.90
CA GLN A 41 3.62 -4.38 4.74
C GLN A 41 5.01 -4.83 4.30
N GLN A 42 5.31 -6.11 4.49
CA GLN A 42 6.51 -6.73 3.93
C GLN A 42 6.21 -7.11 2.49
N VAL A 43 6.88 -6.48 1.54
CA VAL A 43 6.62 -6.70 0.11
C VAL A 43 7.20 -8.03 -0.33
N GLU A 44 6.36 -8.87 -0.92
CA GLU A 44 6.74 -10.17 -1.47
C GLU A 44 6.93 -10.09 -2.99
N SER A 45 6.07 -9.36 -3.69
CA SER A 45 6.17 -9.19 -5.13
C SER A 45 5.52 -7.88 -5.58
N VAL A 46 5.99 -7.38 -6.71
CA VAL A 46 5.43 -6.21 -7.39
C VAL A 46 5.30 -6.55 -8.88
N ALA A 47 4.13 -6.36 -9.43
CA ALA A 47 3.87 -6.59 -10.84
C ALA A 47 3.17 -5.39 -11.44
N LEU A 48 3.52 -5.07 -12.69
CA LEU A 48 2.90 -4.01 -13.46
C LEU A 48 1.80 -4.61 -14.30
N ASP A 49 0.67 -3.94 -14.39
CA ASP A 49 -0.43 -4.43 -15.21
C ASP A 49 -0.15 -4.22 -16.72
N CYS A 50 -1.06 -4.72 -17.58
CA CYS A 50 -0.81 -4.84 -19.01
C CYS A 50 -0.63 -3.51 -19.75
N ASP A 51 -1.23 -2.42 -19.28
CA ASP A 51 -1.08 -1.08 -19.89
C ASP A 51 -0.17 -0.16 -19.05
N GLY A 52 0.43 -0.67 -17.98
CA GLY A 52 1.51 0.00 -17.28
C GLY A 52 1.10 1.14 -16.36
N ASP A 53 -0.15 1.20 -15.92
CA ASP A 53 -0.65 2.27 -15.07
C ASP A 53 -1.01 1.83 -13.64
N THR A 54 -0.95 0.54 -13.35
CA THR A 54 -1.35 -0.03 -12.06
C THR A 54 -0.34 -1.06 -11.60
N LEU A 55 -0.01 -1.02 -10.33
CA LEU A 55 0.89 -1.99 -9.69
C LEU A 55 0.11 -2.90 -8.76
N LEU A 56 0.36 -4.20 -8.88
CA LEU A 56 -0.10 -5.19 -7.92
C LEU A 56 1.04 -5.48 -6.95
N VAL A 57 0.89 -5.07 -5.70
CA VAL A 57 1.87 -5.30 -4.66
C VAL A 57 1.34 -6.36 -3.72
N GLN A 58 1.99 -7.52 -3.71
CA GLN A 58 1.65 -8.61 -2.80
C GLN A 58 2.52 -8.52 -1.56
N VAL A 59 1.90 -8.55 -0.39
CA VAL A 59 2.57 -8.28 0.87
C VAL A 59 2.17 -9.28 1.96
N ALA A 60 3.07 -9.49 2.90
CA ALA A 60 2.73 -10.03 4.21
C ALA A 60 2.34 -8.86 5.10
N GLN A 61 1.07 -8.78 5.49
CA GLN A 61 0.52 -7.68 6.25
C GLN A 61 0.52 -8.01 7.75
N THR A 62 1.11 -7.13 8.55
CA THR A 62 0.99 -7.17 10.01
C THR A 62 -0.21 -6.31 10.41
N GLY A 63 -1.19 -6.90 11.10
CA GLY A 63 -2.43 -6.20 11.46
C GLY A 63 -3.33 -5.93 10.27
N GLY A 64 -4.25 -4.98 10.42
CA GLY A 64 -5.18 -4.59 9.37
C GLY A 64 -4.56 -3.68 8.32
N ALA A 65 -5.02 -3.76 7.08
CA ALA A 65 -4.58 -2.86 6.01
C ALA A 65 -5.24 -1.48 6.14
N CYS A 66 -6.49 -1.43 6.62
CA CYS A 66 -7.24 -0.19 6.75
C CYS A 66 -6.84 0.57 8.02
N HIS A 67 -6.86 1.90 7.96
CA HIS A 67 -6.60 2.75 9.13
C HIS A 67 -7.63 2.57 10.24
N THR A 68 -8.82 2.02 9.93
CA THR A 68 -9.85 1.66 10.91
C THR A 68 -9.51 0.41 11.72
N GLY A 69 -8.47 -0.33 11.33
CA GLY A 69 -8.10 -1.61 11.92
C GLY A 69 -8.67 -2.81 11.18
N ASP A 70 -9.54 -2.60 10.20
CA ASP A 70 -10.10 -3.68 9.39
C ASP A 70 -9.01 -4.35 8.53
N ARG A 71 -9.20 -5.63 8.27
CA ARG A 71 -8.26 -6.41 7.45
C ARG A 71 -8.08 -5.81 6.05
N THR A 72 -9.16 -5.29 5.49
CA THR A 72 -9.16 -4.66 4.17
C THR A 72 -9.99 -3.38 4.21
N CYS A 73 -9.61 -2.41 3.37
CA CYS A 73 -10.38 -1.18 3.22
C CYS A 73 -11.75 -1.41 2.56
N PHE A 74 -11.98 -2.58 2.00
CA PHE A 74 -13.23 -2.94 1.32
C PHE A 74 -14.25 -3.64 2.22
N ASP A 75 -13.98 -3.75 3.53
CA ASP A 75 -14.94 -4.28 4.50
C ASP A 75 -15.93 -3.22 5.01
N ALA A 76 -15.66 -1.93 4.74
CA ALA A 76 -16.43 -0.83 5.31
C ALA A 76 -17.87 -0.77 4.79
N ASP A 77 -18.07 -1.03 3.50
CA ASP A 77 -19.41 -0.92 2.87
C ASP A 77 -19.52 -1.88 1.70
N VAL A 78 -20.12 -3.03 1.93
CA VAL A 78 -20.32 -4.06 0.92
C VAL A 78 -21.65 -3.81 0.21
N LEU A 79 -21.58 -3.49 -1.08
CA LEU A 79 -22.77 -3.08 -1.86
C LEU A 79 -23.55 -4.25 -2.49
N LEU A 80 -22.90 -5.42 -2.61
CA LEU A 80 -23.54 -6.60 -3.20
C LEU A 80 -23.03 -7.88 -2.55
#